data_6d890ab5dd32757bbeff15e4c2a437dd
#
_entry.id   6d890ab5dd32757bbeff15e4c2a437dd
#
_cell.length_a   1.000
_cell.length_b   1.000
_cell.length_c   1.000
_cell.angle_alpha   90.00
_cell.angle_beta   90.00
_cell.angle_gamma   90.00
#
_symmetry.space_group_name_H-M   'P 1'
#
loop_
_entity.id
_entity.type
_entity.pdbx_description
1 polymer ?
#
loop_
_entity_poly.entity_id
_entity_poly.type
_entity_poly.pdbx_seq_one_letter_code
_entity_poly.pdbx_strand_id
1 'polypeptide(L)'
;MARPTNRLRLPIHAAVAVVAVLLTACSADPAPHSAGVAAADGPAQPVTRAHLSLTPPADPVRMALPATGAETRWTQGLDVFVQQVSRAATASCAAERGAAVPRQVPLAFIRFFEIPDLDFIARHGTSESAAVPTSAPHASATRPADPAVLRECGAEGKAAADALRDLYAPLQQRWFAELVSLRHDPATVKSLRALPPCLAGHGIRVRDENGFFALADARMQTAAAAELPRESRALGRAYAACMRPVEAVREPARERLRARFLKSHTREIRALRGTLVPALRHAETRYDVRLAFPAP
;
A
#
# COMPACT_ATOMS: atom_id res chain seq x y z
N MET A 1 -36.03 12.02 64.87
CA MET A 1 -35.61 10.81 65.60
C MET A 1 -34.62 10.07 64.73
N ALA A 2 -33.40 10.20 64.97
CA ALA A 2 -32.37 9.30 65.53
C ALA A 2 -32.09 8.07 64.62
N ARG A 3 -30.99 8.08 63.92
CA ARG A 3 -29.78 7.21 63.74
C ARG A 3 -29.92 5.68 64.14
N PRO A 4 -29.01 4.76 63.70
CA PRO A 4 -27.63 4.93 63.25
C PRO A 4 -27.13 4.01 62.08
N THR A 5 -26.13 4.42 61.47
CA THR A 5 -24.83 3.88 60.97
C THR A 5 -24.54 2.40 61.25
N ASN A 6 -24.10 1.69 60.22
CA ASN A 6 -23.06 0.65 60.44
C ASN A 6 -22.13 0.55 59.22
N ARG A 7 -20.84 0.88 59.50
CA ARG A 7 -19.69 0.70 58.58
C ARG A 7 -19.08 -0.67 58.90
N LEU A 8 -18.96 -1.55 57.92
CA LEU A 8 -18.05 -2.68 57.99
C LEU A 8 -16.91 -2.45 56.99
N ARG A 9 -15.76 -2.21 57.54
CA ARG A 9 -14.46 -2.20 56.81
C ARG A 9 -13.92 -3.63 56.88
N LEU A 10 -13.57 -4.20 55.70
CA LEU A 10 -12.72 -5.39 55.62
C LEU A 10 -11.36 -4.97 55.01
N PRO A 11 -10.25 -5.45 55.55
CA PRO A 11 -8.92 -5.14 55.08
C PRO A 11 -8.56 -6.10 53.91
N ILE A 12 -8.03 -5.50 52.82
CA ILE A 12 -7.45 -6.20 51.70
C ILE A 12 -5.99 -6.49 52.07
N HIS A 13 -5.63 -7.75 52.22
CA HIS A 13 -4.23 -8.17 52.33
C HIS A 13 -3.73 -8.42 50.90
N ALA A 14 -2.77 -7.58 50.47
CA ALA A 14 -2.01 -7.78 49.24
C ALA A 14 -0.90 -8.82 49.53
N ALA A 15 -0.98 -9.97 48.87
CA ALA A 15 0.12 -10.92 48.80
C ALA A 15 0.91 -10.66 47.50
N VAL A 16 2.09 -10.12 47.63
CA VAL A 16 3.07 -9.99 46.53
C VAL A 16 3.90 -11.27 46.50
N ALA A 17 3.71 -12.06 45.45
CA ALA A 17 4.57 -13.19 45.16
C ALA A 17 5.70 -12.73 44.21
N VAL A 18 6.92 -12.64 44.74
CA VAL A 18 8.13 -12.41 43.96
C VAL A 18 8.61 -13.74 43.40
N VAL A 19 8.51 -13.92 42.07
CA VAL A 19 9.14 -15.03 41.37
C VAL A 19 10.50 -14.57 40.87
N ALA A 20 11.57 -15.03 41.56
CA ALA A 20 12.94 -14.86 41.10
C ALA A 20 13.25 -15.93 40.03
N VAL A 21 13.43 -15.50 38.80
CA VAL A 21 13.93 -16.37 37.71
C VAL A 21 15.44 -16.21 37.66
N LEU A 22 16.14 -17.26 38.01
CA LEU A 22 17.61 -17.39 37.90
C LEU A 22 17.97 -17.55 36.40
N LEU A 23 18.56 -16.53 35.82
CA LEU A 23 19.21 -16.58 34.52
C LEU A 23 20.63 -17.13 34.67
N THR A 24 20.83 -18.41 34.35
CA THR A 24 22.17 -18.96 34.13
C THR A 24 22.73 -18.47 32.82
N ALA A 25 23.70 -17.60 32.87
CA ALA A 25 24.48 -17.14 31.75
C ALA A 25 25.45 -18.24 31.33
N CYS A 26 25.25 -18.84 30.16
CA CYS A 26 26.29 -19.55 29.43
C CYS A 26 27.03 -18.53 28.56
N SER A 27 28.22 -18.15 28.96
CA SER A 27 29.16 -17.41 28.11
C SER A 27 29.70 -18.37 27.04
N ALA A 28 29.29 -18.16 25.79
CA ALA A 28 29.94 -18.74 24.62
C ALA A 28 30.60 -17.59 23.85
N ASP A 29 31.91 -17.64 23.67
CA ASP A 29 32.67 -16.70 22.87
C ASP A 29 32.14 -16.65 21.42
N PRO A 30 31.87 -15.46 20.86
CA PRO A 30 31.55 -15.37 19.45
C PRO A 30 32.82 -15.39 18.61
N ALA A 31 33.08 -16.49 17.93
CA ALA A 31 33.99 -16.49 16.81
C ALA A 31 33.54 -15.47 15.75
N PRO A 32 34.46 -14.75 15.08
CA PRO A 32 34.10 -13.78 14.05
C PRO A 32 33.65 -14.52 12.80
N HIS A 33 32.36 -14.80 12.70
CA HIS A 33 31.76 -15.18 11.44
C HIS A 33 31.54 -13.91 10.62
N SER A 34 32.45 -13.68 9.67
CA SER A 34 32.19 -12.84 8.50
C SER A 34 31.04 -13.50 7.72
N ALA A 35 29.82 -13.34 8.20
CA ALA A 35 28.63 -13.61 7.42
C ALA A 35 28.55 -12.50 6.38
N GLY A 36 29.10 -12.77 5.20
CA GLY A 36 28.67 -12.08 3.99
C GLY A 36 27.16 -12.12 3.99
N VAL A 37 26.53 -10.93 4.00
CA VAL A 37 25.13 -10.79 3.73
C VAL A 37 24.95 -11.24 2.27
N ALA A 38 24.78 -12.55 2.08
CA ALA A 38 24.19 -13.06 0.88
C ALA A 38 22.84 -12.39 0.81
N ALA A 39 22.64 -11.51 -0.18
CA ALA A 39 21.33 -11.05 -0.55
C ALA A 39 20.48 -12.32 -0.66
N ALA A 40 19.51 -12.45 0.22
CA ALA A 40 18.54 -13.52 0.13
C ALA A 40 17.83 -13.31 -1.22
N ASP A 41 18.24 -14.06 -2.23
CA ASP A 41 17.43 -14.31 -3.41
C ASP A 41 16.20 -15.11 -2.97
N GLY A 42 15.30 -14.42 -2.26
CA GLY A 42 13.94 -14.88 -2.13
C GLY A 42 13.37 -14.96 -3.55
N PRO A 43 12.51 -15.94 -3.84
CA PRO A 43 11.92 -16.07 -5.17
C PRO A 43 11.32 -14.70 -5.52
N ALA A 44 11.85 -14.09 -6.60
CA ALA A 44 11.42 -12.78 -7.06
C ALA A 44 9.90 -12.87 -7.27
N GLN A 45 9.13 -12.13 -6.47
CA GLN A 45 7.68 -12.12 -6.63
C GLN A 45 7.38 -11.73 -8.07
N PRO A 46 6.43 -12.43 -8.73
CA PRO A 46 6.12 -12.17 -10.12
C PRO A 46 5.51 -10.78 -10.24
N VAL A 47 6.35 -9.82 -10.55
CA VAL A 47 5.95 -8.45 -10.77
C VAL A 47 5.52 -8.33 -12.22
N THR A 48 4.24 -8.09 -12.46
CA THR A 48 3.77 -7.74 -13.80
C THR A 48 4.17 -6.31 -14.15
N ARG A 49 4.22 -6.00 -15.46
CA ARG A 49 4.50 -4.63 -15.92
C ARG A 49 3.18 -3.93 -16.24
N ALA A 50 2.95 -2.77 -15.65
CA ALA A 50 1.84 -1.91 -16.00
C ALA A 50 2.18 -1.06 -17.22
N HIS A 51 1.18 -0.79 -18.06
CA HIS A 51 1.26 0.30 -19.02
C HIS A 51 1.14 1.64 -18.31
N LEU A 52 1.60 2.72 -18.95
CA LEU A 52 1.51 4.06 -18.38
C LEU A 52 0.46 4.89 -19.12
N SER A 53 -0.32 5.62 -18.34
CA SER A 53 -1.16 6.73 -18.80
C SER A 53 -0.63 8.03 -18.20
N LEU A 54 -0.59 9.09 -19.00
CA LEU A 54 -0.17 10.43 -18.56
C LEU A 54 -1.37 11.37 -18.34
N THR A 55 -2.59 10.86 -18.43
CA THR A 55 -3.81 11.66 -18.30
C THR A 55 -4.23 11.76 -16.83
N PRO A 56 -4.02 12.91 -16.18
CA PRO A 56 -4.48 13.13 -14.82
C PRO A 56 -5.99 13.31 -14.77
N PRO A 57 -6.63 13.08 -13.60
CA PRO A 57 -8.04 13.40 -13.43
C PRO A 57 -8.27 14.92 -13.48
N ALA A 58 -9.44 15.33 -13.98
CA ALA A 58 -9.85 16.74 -13.98
C ALA A 58 -9.93 17.34 -12.57
N ASP A 59 -10.37 16.56 -11.57
CA ASP A 59 -10.29 16.94 -10.15
C ASP A 59 -9.14 16.17 -9.48
N PRO A 60 -8.04 16.87 -9.10
CA PRO A 60 -6.87 16.23 -8.49
C PRO A 60 -7.18 15.54 -7.14
N VAL A 61 -8.27 15.90 -6.48
CA VAL A 61 -8.72 15.25 -5.25
C VAL A 61 -8.99 13.76 -5.46
N ARG A 62 -9.37 13.33 -6.67
CA ARG A 62 -9.59 11.91 -7.00
C ARG A 62 -8.32 11.06 -6.93
N MET A 63 -7.14 11.67 -7.06
CA MET A 63 -5.88 10.96 -6.85
C MET A 63 -5.67 10.58 -5.38
N ALA A 64 -6.13 11.43 -4.45
CA ALA A 64 -5.98 11.20 -3.02
C ALA A 64 -7.18 10.45 -2.40
N LEU A 65 -8.39 10.65 -2.93
CA LEU A 65 -9.66 10.15 -2.38
C LEU A 65 -10.44 9.33 -3.42
N PRO A 66 -9.92 8.17 -3.85
CA PRO A 66 -10.59 7.34 -4.84
C PRO A 66 -11.91 6.77 -4.30
N ALA A 67 -12.92 6.60 -5.17
CA ALA A 67 -14.17 5.91 -4.85
C ALA A 67 -14.49 4.78 -5.85
N THR A 68 -13.85 4.78 -7.01
CA THR A 68 -14.02 3.75 -8.04
C THR A 68 -12.70 3.02 -8.30
N GLY A 69 -12.78 1.79 -8.81
CA GLY A 69 -11.58 1.02 -9.16
C GLY A 69 -10.71 1.74 -10.20
N ALA A 70 -11.32 2.43 -11.17
CA ALA A 70 -10.61 3.22 -12.16
C ALA A 70 -9.81 4.39 -11.52
N GLU A 71 -10.31 4.97 -10.43
CA GLU A 71 -9.63 6.06 -9.72
C GLU A 71 -8.45 5.55 -8.89
N THR A 72 -8.45 4.28 -8.48
CA THR A 72 -7.33 3.65 -7.77
C THR A 72 -6.03 3.75 -8.57
N ARG A 73 -6.09 3.75 -9.90
CA ARG A 73 -4.91 3.96 -10.77
C ARG A 73 -4.26 5.33 -10.54
N TRP A 74 -5.06 6.37 -10.33
CA TRP A 74 -4.55 7.70 -10.04
C TRP A 74 -3.88 7.77 -8.65
N THR A 75 -4.47 7.11 -7.66
CA THR A 75 -3.85 6.99 -6.33
C THR A 75 -2.52 6.24 -6.41
N GLN A 76 -2.49 5.13 -7.14
CA GLN A 76 -1.26 4.37 -7.35
C GLN A 76 -0.21 5.18 -8.12
N GLY A 77 -0.62 5.93 -9.14
CA GLY A 77 0.29 6.83 -9.86
C GLY A 77 0.88 7.90 -8.95
N LEU A 78 0.09 8.47 -8.06
CA LEU A 78 0.56 9.41 -7.05
C LEU A 78 1.58 8.76 -6.11
N ASP A 79 1.32 7.55 -5.63
CA ASP A 79 2.24 6.80 -4.75
C ASP A 79 3.55 6.44 -5.48
N VAL A 80 3.46 6.00 -6.74
CA VAL A 80 4.63 5.71 -7.58
C VAL A 80 5.44 6.99 -7.82
N PHE A 81 4.79 8.11 -8.10
CA PHE A 81 5.44 9.39 -8.28
C PHE A 81 6.23 9.80 -7.03
N VAL A 82 5.64 9.68 -5.86
CA VAL A 82 6.31 9.97 -4.58
C VAL A 82 7.51 9.02 -4.36
N GLN A 83 7.41 7.75 -4.75
CA GLN A 83 8.55 6.83 -4.72
C GLN A 83 9.67 7.30 -5.68
N GLN A 84 9.32 7.76 -6.88
CA GLN A 84 10.29 8.27 -7.86
C GLN A 84 11.00 9.53 -7.34
N VAL A 85 10.26 10.48 -6.76
CA VAL A 85 10.82 11.69 -6.12
C VAL A 85 11.82 11.32 -5.03
N SER A 86 11.44 10.40 -4.12
CA SER A 86 12.34 9.91 -3.08
C SER A 86 13.64 9.36 -3.65
N ARG A 87 13.54 8.54 -4.69
CA ARG A 87 14.71 7.90 -5.32
C ARG A 87 15.58 8.89 -6.09
N ALA A 88 14.96 9.81 -6.80
CA ALA A 88 15.70 10.83 -7.54
C ALA A 88 16.47 11.75 -6.59
N ALA A 89 15.86 12.18 -5.49
CA ALA A 89 16.54 12.96 -4.46
C ALA A 89 17.69 12.16 -3.81
N THR A 90 17.46 10.89 -3.46
CA THR A 90 18.50 10.00 -2.93
C THR A 90 19.66 9.83 -3.93
N ALA A 91 19.35 9.65 -5.21
CA ALA A 91 20.35 9.45 -6.26
C ALA A 91 21.16 10.72 -6.53
N SER A 92 20.52 11.90 -6.53
CA SER A 92 21.20 13.20 -6.66
C SER A 92 22.18 13.42 -5.51
N CYS A 93 21.73 13.26 -4.28
CA CYS A 93 22.59 13.37 -3.09
C CYS A 93 23.79 12.42 -3.15
N ALA A 94 23.57 11.15 -3.55
CA ALA A 94 24.64 10.16 -3.66
C ALA A 94 25.64 10.52 -4.77
N ALA A 95 25.15 10.99 -5.92
CA ALA A 95 25.98 11.41 -7.04
C ALA A 95 26.90 12.59 -6.68
N GLU A 96 26.40 13.59 -5.94
CA GLU A 96 27.18 14.69 -5.40
C GLU A 96 28.33 14.24 -4.49
N ARG A 97 28.19 13.05 -3.88
CA ARG A 97 29.20 12.39 -3.06
C ARG A 97 30.02 11.31 -3.80
N GLY A 98 29.91 11.26 -5.13
CA GLY A 98 30.63 10.32 -5.99
C GLY A 98 30.18 8.86 -5.84
N ALA A 99 28.97 8.62 -5.33
CA ALA A 99 28.43 7.30 -5.02
C ALA A 99 27.22 6.93 -5.90
N ALA A 100 27.06 5.62 -6.20
CA ALA A 100 25.93 5.09 -6.94
C ALA A 100 24.89 4.48 -6.00
N VAL A 101 23.63 4.74 -6.30
CA VAL A 101 22.49 4.08 -5.63
C VAL A 101 21.98 2.93 -6.49
N PRO A 102 21.66 1.76 -5.93
CA PRO A 102 21.09 0.66 -6.69
C PRO A 102 19.79 1.07 -7.39
N ARG A 103 19.66 0.65 -8.65
CA ARG A 103 18.44 0.90 -9.41
C ARG A 103 17.29 0.10 -8.81
N GLN A 104 16.20 0.79 -8.51
CA GLN A 104 14.96 0.16 -8.09
C GLN A 104 13.84 0.58 -9.03
N VAL A 105 12.97 -0.35 -9.38
CA VAL A 105 11.76 -0.07 -10.15
C VAL A 105 10.64 0.27 -9.17
N PRO A 106 9.92 1.39 -9.33
CA PRO A 106 8.76 1.71 -8.50
C PRO A 106 7.67 0.65 -8.66
N LEU A 107 6.94 0.43 -7.61
CA LEU A 107 5.85 -0.54 -7.59
C LEU A 107 4.51 0.17 -7.35
N ALA A 108 3.52 -0.14 -8.18
CA ALA A 108 2.13 0.16 -7.92
C ALA A 108 1.47 -1.04 -7.24
N PHE A 109 0.71 -0.82 -6.18
CA PHE A 109 -0.03 -1.88 -5.49
C PHE A 109 -1.31 -2.21 -6.27
N ILE A 110 -1.43 -3.44 -6.77
CA ILE A 110 -2.59 -3.88 -7.56
C ILE A 110 -3.78 -4.16 -6.66
N ARG A 111 -3.52 -4.80 -5.51
CA ARG A 111 -4.56 -5.17 -4.57
C ARG A 111 -4.89 -4.01 -3.65
N PHE A 112 -6.07 -3.46 -3.86
CA PHE A 112 -6.66 -2.48 -2.99
C PHE A 112 -8.05 -2.97 -2.58
N PHE A 113 -8.13 -3.71 -1.48
CA PHE A 113 -9.32 -4.45 -1.05
C PHE A 113 -10.60 -3.63 -0.97
N GLU A 114 -10.51 -2.38 -0.57
CA GLU A 114 -11.69 -1.52 -0.43
C GLU A 114 -12.19 -0.96 -1.77
N ILE A 115 -11.29 -0.83 -2.75
CA ILE A 115 -11.58 -0.23 -4.07
C ILE A 115 -10.78 -0.97 -5.15
N PRO A 116 -11.12 -2.24 -5.44
CA PRO A 116 -10.37 -3.03 -6.40
C PRO A 116 -10.52 -2.48 -7.82
N ASP A 117 -9.41 -2.30 -8.53
CA ASP A 117 -9.42 -2.07 -9.96
C ASP A 117 -9.60 -3.40 -10.69
N LEU A 118 -10.85 -3.78 -10.92
CA LEU A 118 -11.18 -5.08 -11.51
C LEU A 118 -10.65 -5.25 -12.93
N ASP A 119 -10.51 -4.18 -13.72
CA ASP A 119 -9.96 -4.26 -15.06
C ASP A 119 -8.46 -4.51 -15.03
N PHE A 120 -7.77 -3.83 -14.11
CA PHE A 120 -6.34 -4.05 -13.89
C PHE A 120 -6.07 -5.46 -13.36
N ILE A 121 -6.83 -5.91 -12.36
CA ILE A 121 -6.71 -7.25 -11.78
C ILE A 121 -7.01 -8.34 -12.82
N ALA A 122 -8.04 -8.17 -13.65
CA ALA A 122 -8.37 -9.14 -14.69
C ALA A 122 -7.25 -9.30 -15.72
N ARG A 123 -6.53 -8.23 -16.04
CA ARG A 123 -5.47 -8.21 -17.05
C ARG A 123 -4.11 -8.62 -16.51
N HIS A 124 -3.75 -8.10 -15.34
CA HIS A 124 -2.42 -8.28 -14.74
C HIS A 124 -2.35 -9.36 -13.66
N GLY A 125 -3.49 -9.79 -13.13
CA GLY A 125 -3.57 -10.85 -12.13
C GLY A 125 -3.69 -10.35 -10.70
N THR A 126 -3.54 -11.27 -9.76
CA THR A 126 -3.70 -11.05 -8.31
C THR A 126 -2.39 -10.76 -7.59
N SER A 127 -1.28 -10.54 -8.29
CA SER A 127 -0.02 -10.10 -7.67
C SER A 127 -0.25 -8.87 -6.81
N GLU A 128 0.50 -8.74 -5.71
CA GLU A 128 0.34 -7.57 -4.81
C GLU A 128 0.74 -6.27 -5.48
N SER A 129 1.68 -6.35 -6.44
CA SER A 129 2.23 -5.17 -7.08
C SER A 129 2.56 -5.37 -8.56
N ALA A 130 2.61 -4.27 -9.29
CA ALA A 130 3.11 -4.19 -10.65
C ALA A 130 4.31 -3.25 -10.73
N ALA A 131 5.34 -3.63 -11.50
CA ALA A 131 6.44 -2.75 -11.83
C ALA A 131 5.96 -1.65 -12.77
N VAL A 132 6.24 -0.41 -12.41
CA VAL A 132 5.93 0.75 -13.24
C VAL A 132 7.22 1.20 -13.93
N PRO A 133 7.28 1.22 -15.27
CA PRO A 133 8.43 1.74 -15.98
C PRO A 133 8.72 3.19 -15.59
N THR A 134 9.98 3.55 -15.51
CA THR A 134 10.40 4.93 -15.24
C THR A 134 11.28 5.41 -16.37
N SER A 135 11.15 6.68 -16.72
CA SER A 135 12.02 7.39 -17.63
C SER A 135 13.20 8.08 -16.92
N ALA A 136 13.41 7.80 -15.65
CA ALA A 136 14.46 8.45 -14.87
C ALA A 136 15.84 8.18 -15.47
N PRO A 137 16.68 9.23 -15.63
CA PRO A 137 18.02 9.10 -16.17
C PRO A 137 18.88 8.19 -15.29
N HIS A 138 19.75 7.44 -15.94
CA HIS A 138 20.67 6.56 -15.25
C HIS A 138 21.89 7.37 -14.79
N ALA A 139 22.00 7.57 -13.49
CA ALA A 139 23.27 8.07 -12.94
C ALA A 139 24.33 6.96 -13.13
N SER A 140 25.29 7.20 -14.02
CA SER A 140 26.45 6.34 -14.24
C SER A 140 27.48 6.60 -13.16
N ALA A 141 27.21 6.24 -11.92
CA ALA A 141 28.24 6.23 -10.89
C ALA A 141 28.89 4.85 -10.84
N THR A 142 30.21 4.83 -10.81
CA THR A 142 31.03 3.62 -10.96
C THR A 142 31.37 2.94 -9.62
N ARG A 143 31.03 3.57 -8.52
CA ARG A 143 31.40 3.07 -7.20
C ARG A 143 30.15 2.83 -6.33
N PRO A 144 30.03 1.66 -5.68
CA PRO A 144 28.99 1.42 -4.69
C PRO A 144 29.06 2.47 -3.57
N ALA A 145 27.90 2.94 -3.11
CA ALA A 145 27.85 3.92 -2.03
C ALA A 145 28.21 3.30 -0.68
N ASP A 146 28.94 4.05 0.14
CA ASP A 146 29.14 3.74 1.56
C ASP A 146 27.77 3.67 2.27
N PRO A 147 27.54 2.71 3.17
CA PRO A 147 26.31 2.62 3.96
C PRO A 147 25.93 3.91 4.70
N ALA A 148 26.90 4.71 5.15
CA ALA A 148 26.65 6.00 5.77
C ALA A 148 26.06 7.00 4.78
N VAL A 149 26.66 7.10 3.59
CA VAL A 149 26.15 7.94 2.48
C VAL A 149 24.76 7.52 2.08
N LEU A 150 24.50 6.21 1.98
CA LEU A 150 23.15 5.69 1.64
C LEU A 150 22.11 6.09 2.71
N ARG A 151 22.45 6.03 3.98
CA ARG A 151 21.52 6.45 5.05
C ARG A 151 21.20 7.94 4.98
N GLU A 152 22.22 8.80 4.84
CA GLU A 152 22.02 10.25 4.76
C GLU A 152 21.22 10.64 3.53
N CYS A 153 21.60 10.15 2.36
CA CYS A 153 20.88 10.43 1.11
C CYS A 153 19.48 9.81 1.10
N GLY A 154 19.31 8.65 1.75
CA GLY A 154 18.00 8.05 1.98
C GLY A 154 17.09 8.90 2.85
N ALA A 155 17.64 9.57 3.88
CA ALA A 155 16.90 10.52 4.70
C ALA A 155 16.46 11.76 3.90
N GLU A 156 17.31 12.26 3.02
CA GLU A 156 16.96 13.36 2.11
C GLU A 156 15.86 12.96 1.12
N GLY A 157 15.98 11.78 0.52
CA GLY A 157 14.94 11.23 -0.35
C GLY A 157 13.62 11.04 0.38
N LYS A 158 13.67 10.54 1.62
CA LYS A 158 12.47 10.42 2.47
C LYS A 158 11.84 11.79 2.73
N ALA A 159 12.62 12.80 3.08
CA ALA A 159 12.12 14.15 3.35
C ALA A 159 11.44 14.76 2.11
N ALA A 160 12.01 14.56 0.92
CA ALA A 160 11.40 14.98 -0.34
C ALA A 160 10.05 14.30 -0.60
N ALA A 161 9.94 13.00 -0.31
CA ALA A 161 8.69 12.26 -0.43
C ALA A 161 7.66 12.68 0.61
N ASP A 162 8.07 12.87 1.85
CA ASP A 162 7.19 13.27 2.96
C ASP A 162 6.59 14.66 2.70
N ALA A 163 7.36 15.60 2.19
CA ALA A 163 6.87 16.93 1.83
C ALA A 163 5.69 16.90 0.82
N LEU A 164 5.67 15.91 -0.08
CA LEU A 164 4.53 15.68 -0.97
C LEU A 164 3.38 14.96 -0.27
N ARG A 165 3.67 13.93 0.54
CA ARG A 165 2.64 13.17 1.25
C ARG A 165 1.89 14.02 2.25
N ASP A 166 2.54 14.93 2.94
CA ASP A 166 1.94 15.79 3.94
C ASP A 166 0.80 16.66 3.36
N LEU A 167 0.79 16.88 2.05
CA LEU A 167 -0.28 17.61 1.38
C LEU A 167 -1.60 16.84 1.34
N TYR A 168 -1.57 15.51 1.26
CA TYR A 168 -2.77 14.71 1.02
C TYR A 168 -2.97 13.54 1.99
N ALA A 169 -1.91 12.96 2.53
CA ALA A 169 -1.99 11.74 3.32
C ALA A 169 -2.88 11.85 4.57
N PRO A 170 -2.89 12.97 5.34
CA PRO A 170 -3.78 13.08 6.49
C PRO A 170 -5.27 13.01 6.11
N LEU A 171 -5.63 13.62 4.96
CA LEU A 171 -7.00 13.58 4.45
C LEU A 171 -7.33 12.20 3.86
N GLN A 172 -6.39 11.60 3.14
CA GLN A 172 -6.51 10.27 2.56
C GLN A 172 -6.69 9.18 3.63
N GLN A 173 -5.94 9.24 4.73
CA GLN A 173 -6.09 8.31 5.85
C GLN A 173 -7.49 8.37 6.47
N ARG A 174 -8.03 9.59 6.67
CA ARG A 174 -9.41 9.75 7.15
C ARG A 174 -10.42 9.19 6.14
N TRP A 175 -10.19 9.43 4.86
CA TRP A 175 -11.04 8.86 3.81
C TRP A 175 -11.05 7.33 3.83
N PHE A 176 -9.88 6.71 3.93
CA PHE A 176 -9.79 5.24 4.01
C PHE A 176 -10.41 4.69 5.29
N ALA A 177 -10.32 5.40 6.41
CA ALA A 177 -11.03 5.02 7.63
C ALA A 177 -12.56 5.06 7.46
N GLU A 178 -13.09 6.05 6.74
CA GLU A 178 -14.52 6.11 6.41
C GLU A 178 -14.97 4.95 5.52
N LEU A 179 -14.13 4.53 4.55
CA LEU A 179 -14.44 3.39 3.67
C LEU A 179 -14.66 2.08 4.44
N VAL A 180 -13.98 1.89 5.56
CA VAL A 180 -14.14 0.69 6.41
C VAL A 180 -15.59 0.51 6.85
N SER A 181 -16.34 1.59 7.02
CA SER A 181 -17.75 1.55 7.41
C SER A 181 -18.62 0.78 6.40
N LEU A 182 -18.24 0.77 5.13
CA LEU A 182 -18.99 0.08 4.07
C LEU A 182 -18.89 -1.45 4.14
N ARG A 183 -17.93 -1.98 4.90
CA ARG A 183 -17.85 -3.43 5.16
C ARG A 183 -19.08 -3.96 5.89
N HIS A 184 -19.75 -3.10 6.63
CA HIS A 184 -20.95 -3.41 7.41
C HIS A 184 -22.24 -2.93 6.74
N ASP A 185 -22.15 -2.29 5.57
CA ASP A 185 -23.32 -1.88 4.81
C ASP A 185 -24.16 -3.12 4.40
N PRO A 186 -25.46 -3.16 4.73
CA PRO A 186 -26.28 -4.35 4.49
C PRO A 186 -26.36 -4.77 3.00
N ALA A 187 -26.35 -3.79 2.08
CA ALA A 187 -26.39 -4.06 0.66
C ALA A 187 -25.06 -4.66 0.18
N THR A 188 -23.94 -4.14 0.68
CA THR A 188 -22.59 -4.68 0.44
C THR A 188 -22.46 -6.09 0.97
N VAL A 189 -22.84 -6.34 2.22
CA VAL A 189 -22.81 -7.66 2.85
C VAL A 189 -23.68 -8.67 2.08
N LYS A 190 -24.87 -8.25 1.64
CA LYS A 190 -25.76 -9.08 0.82
C LYS A 190 -25.14 -9.44 -0.52
N SER A 191 -24.53 -8.48 -1.22
CA SER A 191 -23.92 -8.69 -2.54
C SER A 191 -22.70 -9.60 -2.46
N LEU A 192 -21.89 -9.51 -1.41
CA LEU A 192 -20.72 -10.36 -1.17
C LEU A 192 -21.07 -11.85 -1.01
N ARG A 193 -22.30 -12.19 -0.64
CA ARG A 193 -22.74 -13.61 -0.55
C ARG A 193 -22.71 -14.32 -1.90
N ALA A 194 -22.74 -13.59 -3.01
CA ALA A 194 -22.65 -14.15 -4.34
C ALA A 194 -21.22 -14.52 -4.76
N LEU A 195 -20.20 -13.97 -4.09
CA LEU A 195 -18.79 -14.17 -4.44
C LEU A 195 -18.33 -15.63 -4.31
N PRO A 196 -18.51 -16.34 -3.16
CA PRO A 196 -18.04 -17.71 -3.03
C PRO A 196 -18.66 -18.68 -4.05
N PRO A 197 -19.99 -18.73 -4.30
CA PRO A 197 -20.55 -19.64 -5.29
C PRO A 197 -20.11 -19.30 -6.72
N CYS A 198 -19.92 -18.02 -7.05
CA CYS A 198 -19.35 -17.63 -8.33
C CYS A 198 -17.91 -18.14 -8.50
N LEU A 199 -17.05 -17.93 -7.53
CA LEU A 199 -15.67 -18.44 -7.55
C LEU A 199 -15.63 -19.97 -7.61
N ALA A 200 -16.55 -20.66 -6.95
CA ALA A 200 -16.67 -22.12 -7.03
C ALA A 200 -16.97 -22.58 -8.47
N GLY A 201 -17.75 -21.83 -9.24
CA GLY A 201 -17.99 -22.07 -10.67
C GLY A 201 -16.72 -21.96 -11.53
N HIS A 202 -15.70 -21.24 -11.05
CA HIS A 202 -14.34 -21.17 -11.63
C HIS A 202 -13.36 -22.18 -11.00
N GLY A 203 -13.82 -23.14 -10.21
CA GLY A 203 -12.98 -24.13 -9.53
C GLY A 203 -12.23 -23.58 -8.30
N ILE A 204 -12.61 -22.40 -7.79
CA ILE A 204 -11.99 -21.73 -6.65
C ILE A 204 -12.93 -21.80 -5.46
N ARG A 205 -12.62 -22.68 -4.50
CA ARG A 205 -13.46 -22.90 -3.31
C ARG A 205 -12.93 -22.11 -2.12
N VAL A 206 -13.63 -21.04 -1.77
CA VAL A 206 -13.31 -20.14 -0.65
C VAL A 206 -14.60 -19.73 0.07
N ARG A 207 -14.50 -19.24 1.29
CA ARG A 207 -15.66 -18.81 2.08
C ARG A 207 -16.03 -17.35 1.86
N ASP A 208 -15.03 -16.52 1.58
CA ASP A 208 -15.16 -15.08 1.45
C ASP A 208 -14.01 -14.48 0.62
N GLU A 209 -13.99 -13.17 0.48
CA GLU A 209 -12.97 -12.42 -0.24
C GLU A 209 -11.57 -12.59 0.38
N ASN A 210 -11.47 -12.59 1.72
CA ASN A 210 -10.19 -12.81 2.40
C ASN A 210 -9.65 -14.21 2.13
N GLY A 211 -10.51 -15.22 2.17
CA GLY A 211 -10.15 -16.58 1.80
C GLY A 211 -9.68 -16.73 0.36
N PHE A 212 -10.25 -15.93 -0.56
CA PHE A 212 -9.74 -15.88 -1.93
C PHE A 212 -8.31 -15.37 -2.00
N PHE A 213 -8.00 -14.25 -1.35
CA PHE A 213 -6.65 -13.71 -1.38
C PHE A 213 -5.64 -14.59 -0.65
N ALA A 214 -6.01 -15.20 0.47
CA ALA A 214 -5.15 -16.18 1.12
C ALA A 214 -4.83 -17.39 0.22
N LEU A 215 -5.81 -17.89 -0.52
CA LEU A 215 -5.60 -18.95 -1.51
C LEU A 215 -4.72 -18.46 -2.68
N ALA A 216 -4.95 -17.27 -3.18
CA ALA A 216 -4.14 -16.69 -4.25
C ALA A 216 -2.67 -16.58 -3.84
N ASP A 217 -2.40 -16.08 -2.63
CA ASP A 217 -1.04 -15.97 -2.10
C ASP A 217 -0.36 -17.34 -1.95
N ALA A 218 -1.08 -18.33 -1.40
CA ALA A 218 -0.56 -19.69 -1.28
C ALA A 218 -0.22 -20.30 -2.64
N ARG A 219 -1.08 -20.11 -3.66
CA ARG A 219 -0.79 -20.59 -5.03
C ARG A 219 0.40 -19.87 -5.65
N MET A 220 0.51 -18.55 -5.46
CA MET A 220 1.65 -17.77 -5.95
C MET A 220 2.98 -18.18 -5.31
N GLN A 221 2.96 -18.59 -4.04
CA GLN A 221 4.14 -19.06 -3.32
C GLN A 221 4.59 -20.47 -3.76
N THR A 222 3.67 -21.31 -4.23
CA THR A 222 3.94 -22.72 -4.58
C THR A 222 4.08 -22.98 -6.06
N ALA A 223 3.64 -22.07 -6.93
CA ALA A 223 3.73 -22.22 -8.37
C ALA A 223 5.18 -22.12 -8.87
N ALA A 224 5.52 -22.87 -9.92
CA ALA A 224 6.79 -22.71 -10.60
C ALA A 224 6.90 -21.31 -11.23
N ALA A 225 8.10 -20.71 -11.22
CA ALA A 225 8.32 -19.34 -11.67
C ALA A 225 7.79 -19.09 -13.10
N ALA A 226 7.91 -20.06 -14.01
CA ALA A 226 7.38 -19.96 -15.37
C ALA A 226 5.85 -19.96 -15.45
N GLU A 227 5.16 -20.49 -14.44
CA GLU A 227 3.69 -20.58 -14.39
C GLU A 227 3.02 -19.43 -13.66
N LEU A 228 3.76 -18.74 -12.80
CA LEU A 228 3.25 -17.65 -11.96
C LEU A 228 2.43 -16.61 -12.74
N PRO A 229 2.87 -16.09 -13.91
CA PRO A 229 2.07 -15.07 -14.62
C PRO A 229 0.74 -15.63 -15.16
N ARG A 230 0.70 -16.90 -15.52
CA ARG A 230 -0.51 -17.57 -16.00
C ARG A 230 -1.50 -17.78 -14.86
N GLU A 231 -1.02 -18.31 -13.74
CA GLU A 231 -1.82 -18.56 -12.54
C GLU A 231 -2.39 -17.26 -11.97
N SER A 232 -1.55 -16.26 -11.79
CA SER A 232 -1.97 -14.94 -11.32
C SER A 232 -3.08 -14.34 -12.19
N ARG A 233 -2.92 -14.38 -13.52
CA ARG A 233 -3.95 -13.88 -14.45
C ARG A 233 -5.23 -14.72 -14.43
N ALA A 234 -5.13 -16.03 -14.26
CA ALA A 234 -6.32 -16.89 -14.17
C ALA A 234 -7.16 -16.54 -12.93
N LEU A 235 -6.49 -16.42 -11.76
CA LEU A 235 -7.10 -15.99 -10.51
C LEU A 235 -7.70 -14.59 -10.62
N GLY A 236 -6.96 -13.65 -11.21
CA GLY A 236 -7.42 -12.26 -11.40
C GLY A 236 -8.67 -12.15 -12.27
N ARG A 237 -8.74 -12.91 -13.37
CA ARG A 237 -9.94 -12.95 -14.22
C ARG A 237 -11.15 -13.52 -13.50
N ALA A 238 -10.98 -14.62 -12.76
CA ALA A 238 -12.06 -15.23 -11.99
C ALA A 238 -12.57 -14.27 -10.91
N TYR A 239 -11.65 -13.67 -10.15
CA TYR A 239 -12.01 -12.69 -9.12
C TYR A 239 -12.74 -11.49 -9.73
N ALA A 240 -12.19 -10.87 -10.76
CA ALA A 240 -12.81 -9.71 -11.40
C ALA A 240 -14.20 -10.00 -11.93
N ALA A 241 -14.39 -11.16 -12.58
CA ALA A 241 -15.71 -11.58 -13.09
C ALA A 241 -16.73 -11.71 -11.95
N CYS A 242 -16.34 -12.35 -10.84
CA CYS A 242 -17.23 -12.59 -9.70
C CYS A 242 -17.46 -11.34 -8.83
N MET A 243 -16.51 -10.41 -8.80
CA MET A 243 -16.62 -9.16 -8.04
C MET A 243 -17.40 -8.05 -8.79
N ARG A 244 -17.49 -8.06 -10.12
CA ARG A 244 -18.23 -7.02 -10.86
C ARG A 244 -19.66 -6.79 -10.34
N PRO A 245 -20.49 -7.81 -10.08
CA PRO A 245 -21.82 -7.59 -9.49
C PRO A 245 -21.77 -7.01 -8.07
N VAL A 246 -20.73 -7.34 -7.30
CA VAL A 246 -20.53 -6.79 -5.95
C VAL A 246 -20.15 -5.32 -6.03
N GLU A 247 -19.22 -4.98 -6.93
CA GLU A 247 -18.78 -3.60 -7.12
C GLU A 247 -19.89 -2.71 -7.70
N ALA A 248 -20.79 -3.24 -8.50
CA ALA A 248 -21.99 -2.52 -8.93
C ALA A 248 -22.86 -2.02 -7.77
N VAL A 249 -22.76 -2.63 -6.57
CA VAL A 249 -23.43 -2.19 -5.34
C VAL A 249 -22.50 -1.30 -4.48
N ARG A 250 -21.23 -1.69 -4.36
CA ARG A 250 -20.26 -1.00 -3.49
C ARG A 250 -19.83 0.36 -4.03
N GLU A 251 -19.62 0.47 -5.34
CA GLU A 251 -19.12 1.71 -5.96
C GLU A 251 -20.08 2.89 -5.77
N PRO A 252 -21.40 2.79 -6.04
CA PRO A 252 -22.32 3.88 -5.74
C PRO A 252 -22.38 4.23 -4.25
N ALA A 253 -22.19 3.27 -3.34
CA ALA A 253 -22.13 3.51 -1.92
C ALA A 253 -20.88 4.33 -1.54
N ARG A 254 -19.71 4.00 -2.11
CA ARG A 254 -18.47 4.78 -1.95
C ARG A 254 -18.61 6.19 -2.50
N GLU A 255 -19.22 6.35 -3.67
CA GLU A 255 -19.43 7.68 -4.25
C GLU A 255 -20.32 8.58 -3.36
N ARG A 256 -21.41 8.02 -2.82
CA ARG A 256 -22.24 8.75 -1.85
C ARG A 256 -21.47 9.10 -0.57
N LEU A 257 -20.66 8.17 -0.07
CA LEU A 257 -19.80 8.40 1.09
C LEU A 257 -18.81 9.52 0.81
N ARG A 258 -18.12 9.47 -0.35
CA ARG A 258 -17.19 10.52 -0.78
C ARG A 258 -17.88 11.88 -0.89
N ALA A 259 -19.08 11.95 -1.46
CA ALA A 259 -19.81 13.20 -1.56
C ALA A 259 -20.07 13.84 -0.17
N ARG A 260 -20.42 13.03 0.83
CA ARG A 260 -20.55 13.49 2.22
C ARG A 260 -19.21 13.91 2.80
N PHE A 261 -18.17 13.12 2.62
CA PHE A 261 -16.82 13.41 3.09
C PHE A 261 -16.28 14.72 2.52
N LEU A 262 -16.43 14.96 1.22
CA LEU A 262 -16.02 16.22 0.58
C LEU A 262 -16.77 17.42 1.16
N LYS A 263 -18.04 17.26 1.49
CA LYS A 263 -18.84 18.31 2.11
C LYS A 263 -18.39 18.62 3.54
N SER A 264 -18.08 17.61 4.34
CA SER A 264 -17.63 17.79 5.73
C SER A 264 -16.20 18.34 5.84
N HIS A 265 -15.35 18.15 4.80
CA HIS A 265 -13.96 18.58 4.78
C HIS A 265 -13.68 19.70 3.75
N THR A 266 -14.67 20.54 3.48
CA THR A 266 -14.64 21.55 2.39
C THR A 266 -13.38 22.42 2.40
N ARG A 267 -12.91 22.85 3.59
CA ARG A 267 -11.71 23.70 3.71
C ARG A 267 -10.45 22.97 3.28
N GLU A 268 -10.24 21.75 3.78
CA GLU A 268 -9.07 20.92 3.46
C GLU A 268 -9.08 20.49 1.99
N ILE A 269 -10.26 20.14 1.45
CA ILE A 269 -10.43 19.82 0.03
C ILE A 269 -10.09 21.02 -0.87
N ARG A 270 -10.50 22.21 -0.50
CA ARG A 270 -10.15 23.42 -1.25
C ARG A 270 -8.63 23.68 -1.22
N ALA A 271 -8.01 23.53 -0.05
CA ALA A 271 -6.57 23.64 0.10
C ALA A 271 -5.86 22.60 -0.79
N LEU A 272 -6.26 21.33 -0.73
CA LEU A 272 -5.68 20.24 -1.53
C LEU A 272 -5.78 20.54 -3.04
N ARG A 273 -6.94 20.99 -3.53
CA ARG A 273 -7.09 21.38 -4.95
C ARG A 273 -6.15 22.49 -5.37
N GLY A 274 -5.89 23.46 -4.49
CA GLY A 274 -4.98 24.57 -4.79
C GLY A 274 -3.50 24.23 -4.70
N THR A 275 -3.13 23.22 -3.90
CA THR A 275 -1.71 22.95 -3.58
C THR A 275 -1.15 21.70 -4.27
N LEU A 276 -1.96 20.66 -4.48
CA LEU A 276 -1.44 19.36 -4.95
C LEU A 276 -0.80 19.47 -6.34
N VAL A 277 -1.52 19.97 -7.34
CA VAL A 277 -1.01 20.04 -8.72
C VAL A 277 0.22 20.92 -8.84
N PRO A 278 0.27 22.13 -8.27
CA PRO A 278 1.49 22.94 -8.25
C PRO A 278 2.68 22.23 -7.61
N ALA A 279 2.48 21.53 -6.49
CA ALA A 279 3.56 20.80 -5.82
C ALA A 279 4.07 19.62 -6.66
N LEU A 280 3.17 18.87 -7.31
CA LEU A 280 3.55 17.77 -8.21
C LEU A 280 4.38 18.30 -9.40
N ARG A 281 3.96 19.38 -10.06
CA ARG A 281 4.71 20.02 -11.15
C ARG A 281 6.07 20.54 -10.71
N HIS A 282 6.14 21.15 -9.52
CA HIS A 282 7.41 21.57 -8.95
C HIS A 282 8.36 20.38 -8.76
N ALA A 283 7.85 19.27 -8.21
CA ALA A 283 8.63 18.06 -8.02
C ALA A 283 9.04 17.40 -9.35
N GLU A 284 8.18 17.40 -10.37
CA GLU A 284 8.53 16.93 -11.73
C GLU A 284 9.76 17.67 -12.26
N THR A 285 9.74 19.02 -12.16
CA THR A 285 10.84 19.87 -12.65
C THR A 285 12.10 19.70 -11.81
N ARG A 286 11.97 19.66 -10.47
CA ARG A 286 13.11 19.62 -9.56
C ARG A 286 13.87 18.30 -9.63
N TYR A 287 13.16 17.18 -9.79
CA TYR A 287 13.72 15.84 -9.71
C TYR A 287 13.79 15.10 -11.05
N ASP A 288 13.43 15.77 -12.14
CA ASP A 288 13.37 15.19 -13.49
C ASP A 288 12.59 13.87 -13.54
N VAL A 289 11.44 13.84 -12.87
CA VAL A 289 10.51 12.71 -12.84
C VAL A 289 9.16 13.11 -13.43
N ARG A 290 8.38 12.16 -13.91
CA ARG A 290 7.08 12.43 -14.49
C ARG A 290 5.97 11.74 -13.76
N LEU A 291 4.87 12.45 -13.49
CA LEU A 291 3.65 11.87 -12.98
C LEU A 291 3.02 11.00 -14.07
N ALA A 292 2.89 9.72 -13.77
CA ALA A 292 2.30 8.74 -14.66
C ALA A 292 1.44 7.77 -13.83
N PHE A 293 0.43 7.21 -14.47
CA PHE A 293 -0.54 6.33 -13.82
C PHE A 293 -0.45 4.93 -14.41
N PRO A 294 -0.49 3.86 -13.59
CA PRO A 294 -0.67 2.52 -14.10
C PRO A 294 -1.98 2.42 -14.88
N ALA A 295 -1.93 1.76 -16.03
CA ALA A 295 -3.10 1.52 -16.87
C ALA A 295 -3.22 0.02 -17.16
N PRO A 296 -4.45 -0.53 -17.36
CA PRO A 296 -4.66 -1.91 -17.67
C PRO A 296 -4.10 -2.32 -19.04
#